data_3e1fa439856d9491d245a2c78d620e86
#
_entry.id   3e1fa439856d9491d245a2c78d620e86
#
_cell.length_a   1.000
_cell.length_b   1.000
_cell.length_c   1.000
_cell.angle_alpha   90.00
_cell.angle_beta   90.00
_cell.angle_gamma   90.00
#
_symmetry.space_group_name_H-M   'P 1'
#
loop_
_entity.id
_entity.type
_entity.pdbx_description
1 polymer ?
#
loop_
_entity_poly.entity_id
_entity_poly.type
_entity_poly.pdbx_seq_one_letter_code
_entity_poly.pdbx_strand_id
1 'polypeptide(L)'
;MEYRYRKTFRQPTLATFTIGALLLLCLPLFLTSCNDKQVQTITWTEFEPVYMSHEEFVSSVALEESRDLREPGKIYFYDGHLFVNEVNEGVHIIDNRDPSNPQNIGFINIPANKDIAVNGDLLYADSQKDLLVFDISNLASPELIERIEDVFNMSAQRAPGFTSQSVDNSRGLVVDWKEVTREEICENDCRSHPRWGMRMGTERVFTSFDGASTQSGDSGGGVGGSMARFAITGDHLYAVDHNDLVTFNIAAGTTSKVDHQSVGWRIETIFPYRENLFIGSANAMYIYELANPAKPQQLSVYWHATACDPVVVEGDYAFVTLRKSPACPMGVNQLDVVDVADLNNPIQVKTYPMINPHGLGIDDGNLFISEGDHGLKILDASDPYNVKLLRHITDIKTYDVIPFNGVLMVTGESGILQYDYSDINNLKLLSTIHVHKDTP
;
A
#
# COMPACT_ATOMS: atom_id res chain seq x y z
N MET A 1 -38.45 -25.48 -50.34
CA MET A 1 -39.81 -24.95 -50.03
C MET A 1 -39.69 -23.45 -49.96
N GLU A 2 -40.11 -22.79 -51.07
CA GLU A 2 -40.09 -21.31 -51.14
C GLU A 2 -41.43 -20.79 -50.61
N TYR A 3 -41.41 -19.84 -49.72
CA TYR A 3 -42.59 -19.04 -49.35
C TYR A 3 -42.43 -17.62 -49.90
N ARG A 4 -43.24 -17.32 -50.92
CA ARG A 4 -43.46 -16.00 -51.53
C ARG A 4 -44.42 -15.19 -50.65
N TYR A 5 -44.03 -14.01 -50.21
CA TYR A 5 -44.92 -13.03 -49.59
C TYR A 5 -45.40 -12.04 -50.68
N ARG A 6 -46.71 -11.96 -50.95
CA ARG A 6 -47.35 -10.95 -51.83
C ARG A 6 -47.64 -9.69 -50.99
N LYS A 7 -47.05 -8.55 -51.36
CA LYS A 7 -47.46 -7.21 -50.88
C LYS A 7 -48.62 -6.72 -51.76
N THR A 8 -49.79 -6.46 -51.15
CA THR A 8 -50.88 -5.72 -51.75
C THR A 8 -50.78 -4.23 -51.47
N PHE A 9 -50.59 -3.43 -52.49
CA PHE A 9 -50.65 -1.96 -52.41
C PHE A 9 -52.12 -1.53 -52.41
N ARG A 10 -52.55 -0.78 -51.37
CA ARG A 10 -53.78 0.00 -51.40
C ARG A 10 -53.41 1.48 -51.64
N GLN A 11 -54.02 2.07 -52.71
CA GLN A 11 -53.88 3.52 -52.97
C GLN A 11 -54.76 4.30 -51.99
N PRO A 12 -54.27 5.42 -51.44
CA PRO A 12 -55.05 6.31 -50.59
C PRO A 12 -55.95 7.23 -51.45
N THR A 13 -57.19 7.43 -51.02
CA THR A 13 -58.21 8.27 -51.65
C THR A 13 -57.91 9.78 -51.38
N LEU A 14 -58.31 10.65 -52.32
CA LEU A 14 -58.07 12.05 -52.49
C LEU A 14 -58.54 12.99 -51.32
N ALA A 15 -59.11 12.44 -50.25
CA ALA A 15 -59.65 13.25 -49.14
C ALA A 15 -58.70 13.65 -48.06
N THR A 16 -57.43 13.18 -48.10
CA THR A 16 -56.45 13.40 -47.05
C THR A 16 -55.47 14.56 -47.33
N PHE A 17 -55.57 15.25 -48.48
CA PHE A 17 -54.63 16.29 -48.89
C PHE A 17 -54.93 17.68 -48.33
N THR A 18 -56.17 17.96 -47.84
CA THR A 18 -56.54 19.28 -47.36
C THR A 18 -56.29 19.52 -45.85
N ILE A 19 -56.20 18.46 -45.07
CA ILE A 19 -55.88 18.57 -43.61
C ILE A 19 -54.38 18.65 -43.37
N GLY A 20 -53.57 18.06 -44.25
CA GLY A 20 -52.12 18.09 -44.13
C GLY A 20 -51.47 19.47 -44.39
N ALA A 21 -52.11 20.29 -45.23
CA ALA A 21 -51.58 21.64 -45.56
C ALA A 21 -51.83 22.68 -44.45
N LEU A 22 -52.87 22.50 -43.63
CA LEU A 22 -53.16 23.41 -42.52
C LEU A 22 -52.30 23.10 -41.27
N LEU A 23 -51.88 21.85 -41.12
CA LEU A 23 -50.96 21.45 -40.01
C LEU A 23 -49.50 21.81 -40.29
N LEU A 24 -49.08 21.97 -41.53
CA LEU A 24 -47.71 22.40 -41.88
C LEU A 24 -47.46 23.89 -41.69
N LEU A 25 -48.51 24.76 -41.62
CA LEU A 25 -48.35 26.19 -41.40
C LEU A 25 -48.28 26.58 -39.95
N CYS A 26 -48.60 25.68 -38.99
CA CYS A 26 -48.52 25.94 -37.55
C CYS A 26 -47.24 25.38 -36.90
N LEU A 27 -46.38 24.68 -37.68
CA LEU A 27 -45.19 24.02 -37.12
C LEU A 27 -43.96 24.93 -36.85
N PRO A 28 -43.81 26.15 -37.39
CA PRO A 28 -42.65 26.96 -37.10
C PRO A 28 -42.74 27.77 -35.80
N LEU A 29 -43.86 27.72 -35.06
CA LEU A 29 -44.07 28.57 -33.86
C LEU A 29 -43.70 27.91 -32.54
N PHE A 30 -43.23 26.64 -32.55
CA PHE A 30 -42.82 25.92 -31.32
C PHE A 30 -41.34 25.58 -31.23
N LEU A 31 -40.49 26.13 -32.10
CA LEU A 31 -39.06 25.97 -32.02
C LEU A 31 -38.38 27.19 -31.38
N THR A 32 -39.03 27.81 -30.38
CA THR A 32 -38.22 28.54 -29.40
C THR A 32 -37.65 27.49 -28.43
N SER A 33 -36.55 26.85 -28.84
CA SER A 33 -35.67 26.15 -27.92
C SER A 33 -35.29 27.19 -26.87
N CYS A 34 -35.87 27.09 -25.67
CA CYS A 34 -35.28 27.70 -24.50
C CYS A 34 -33.87 27.16 -24.43
N ASN A 35 -32.92 28.01 -24.68
CA ASN A 35 -31.52 27.73 -24.42
C ASN A 35 -31.35 27.87 -22.89
N ASP A 36 -31.95 26.93 -22.14
CA ASP A 36 -31.71 26.83 -20.72
C ASP A 36 -30.24 26.55 -20.57
N LYS A 37 -29.50 27.57 -20.13
CA LYS A 37 -28.11 27.37 -19.73
C LYS A 37 -28.13 26.31 -18.64
N GLN A 38 -27.59 25.12 -18.96
CA GLN A 38 -27.39 24.09 -17.96
C GLN A 38 -26.20 24.51 -17.09
N VAL A 39 -26.52 25.02 -15.92
CA VAL A 39 -25.53 25.28 -14.88
C VAL A 39 -25.33 23.98 -14.09
N GLN A 40 -24.13 23.47 -14.07
CA GLN A 40 -23.77 22.26 -13.32
C GLN A 40 -22.56 22.56 -12.44
N THR A 41 -22.58 22.06 -11.23
CA THR A 41 -21.41 22.09 -10.36
C THR A 41 -20.55 20.88 -10.66
N ILE A 42 -19.30 21.10 -11.01
CA ILE A 42 -18.28 20.05 -11.17
C ILE A 42 -17.49 20.03 -9.88
N THR A 43 -17.46 18.85 -9.25
CA THR A 43 -16.67 18.61 -8.03
C THR A 43 -15.55 17.65 -8.34
N TRP A 44 -14.33 17.96 -7.91
CA TRP A 44 -13.18 17.07 -8.02
C TRP A 44 -12.32 17.17 -6.78
N THR A 45 -11.51 16.15 -6.58
CA THR A 45 -10.50 16.10 -5.52
C THR A 45 -9.12 16.38 -6.10
N GLU A 46 -8.33 17.17 -5.40
CA GLU A 46 -6.91 17.37 -5.70
C GLU A 46 -6.09 17.31 -4.40
N PHE A 47 -4.78 17.08 -4.54
CA PHE A 47 -3.87 17.03 -3.40
C PHE A 47 -3.05 18.32 -3.35
N GLU A 48 -3.00 18.95 -2.17
CA GLU A 48 -2.16 20.12 -1.91
C GLU A 48 -0.96 19.70 -1.05
N PRO A 49 0.28 20.11 -1.43
CA PRO A 49 1.45 19.79 -0.62
C PRO A 49 1.44 20.54 0.71
N VAL A 50 1.73 19.82 1.79
CA VAL A 50 1.98 20.36 3.11
C VAL A 50 3.48 20.65 3.23
N TYR A 51 3.83 21.90 3.43
CA TYR A 51 5.21 22.35 3.53
C TYR A 51 5.63 22.57 4.96
N MET A 52 6.88 22.26 5.26
CA MET A 52 7.55 22.53 6.53
C MET A 52 8.93 23.16 6.25
N SER A 53 9.34 24.16 7.01
CA SER A 53 10.71 24.67 6.90
C SER A 53 11.70 23.61 7.33
N HIS A 54 12.96 23.69 6.87
CA HIS A 54 13.98 22.71 7.29
C HIS A 54 14.23 22.75 8.79
N GLU A 55 14.26 23.94 9.40
CA GLU A 55 14.44 24.11 10.85
C GLU A 55 13.31 23.46 11.65
N GLU A 56 12.07 23.70 11.25
CA GLU A 56 10.88 23.08 11.84
C GLU A 56 10.88 21.56 11.65
N PHE A 57 11.22 21.09 10.46
CA PHE A 57 11.31 19.66 10.14
C PHE A 57 12.27 18.91 11.05
N VAL A 58 13.46 19.48 11.27
CA VAL A 58 14.46 18.86 12.16
C VAL A 58 14.05 18.94 13.63
N SER A 59 13.52 20.09 14.06
CA SER A 59 13.19 20.34 15.47
C SER A 59 11.88 19.71 15.93
N SER A 60 10.99 19.32 15.01
CA SER A 60 9.70 18.70 15.35
C SER A 60 9.80 17.22 15.71
N VAL A 61 10.97 16.57 15.47
CA VAL A 61 11.16 15.17 15.87
C VAL A 61 11.24 15.11 17.40
N ALA A 62 10.22 14.52 18.02
CA ALA A 62 10.09 14.50 19.48
C ALA A 62 9.19 13.35 19.95
N LEU A 63 9.41 12.92 21.20
CA LEU A 63 8.45 12.08 21.90
C LEU A 63 7.25 12.93 22.31
N GLU A 64 6.06 12.40 22.08
CA GLU A 64 4.77 12.98 22.49
C GLU A 64 4.00 11.99 23.39
N GLU A 65 2.96 12.48 24.04
CA GLU A 65 2.01 11.60 24.71
C GLU A 65 1.33 10.65 23.71
N SER A 66 0.87 9.50 24.20
CA SER A 66 0.10 8.56 23.37
C SER A 66 -1.15 9.24 22.80
N ARG A 67 -1.42 9.00 21.54
CA ARG A 67 -2.58 9.52 20.82
C ARG A 67 -3.31 8.40 20.08
N ASP A 68 -4.54 8.64 19.66
CA ASP A 68 -5.32 7.68 18.89
C ASP A 68 -4.71 7.50 17.49
N LEU A 69 -4.81 6.27 16.96
CA LEU A 69 -4.47 5.97 15.56
C LEU A 69 -5.47 6.69 14.65
N ARG A 70 -4.99 7.27 13.56
CA ARG A 70 -5.80 7.94 12.53
C ARG A 70 -5.63 7.31 11.16
N GLU A 71 -4.39 7.17 10.72
CA GLU A 71 -4.00 6.61 9.43
C GLU A 71 -2.82 5.64 9.60
N PRO A 72 -3.06 4.49 10.30
CA PRO A 72 -2.00 3.54 10.55
C PRO A 72 -1.52 2.95 9.23
N GLY A 73 -0.23 3.05 9.00
CA GLY A 73 0.48 2.44 7.90
C GLY A 73 1.04 1.08 8.30
N LYS A 74 2.36 1.00 8.34
CA LYS A 74 3.09 -0.23 8.64
C LYS A 74 3.09 -0.56 10.12
N ILE A 75 3.14 -1.85 10.38
CA ILE A 75 3.32 -2.37 11.73
C ILE A 75 4.62 -3.15 11.79
N TYR A 76 5.28 -3.06 12.93
CA TYR A 76 6.49 -3.80 13.23
C TYR A 76 6.38 -4.37 14.65
N PHE A 77 6.50 -5.67 14.78
CA PHE A 77 6.44 -6.35 16.08
C PHE A 77 7.84 -6.65 16.59
N TYR A 78 8.15 -6.22 17.81
CA TYR A 78 9.40 -6.52 18.46
C TYR A 78 9.24 -6.60 19.98
N ASP A 79 9.74 -7.67 20.59
CA ASP A 79 9.79 -7.91 22.05
C ASP A 79 8.49 -7.55 22.79
N GLY A 80 7.36 -8.08 22.28
CA GLY A 80 6.04 -7.85 22.88
C GLY A 80 5.47 -6.45 22.66
N HIS A 81 6.05 -5.65 21.77
CA HIS A 81 5.56 -4.32 21.44
C HIS A 81 5.22 -4.23 19.94
N LEU A 82 4.20 -3.44 19.62
CA LEU A 82 3.87 -3.02 18.26
C LEU A 82 4.34 -1.58 18.07
N PHE A 83 5.18 -1.39 17.07
CA PHE A 83 5.52 -0.09 16.53
C PHE A 83 4.66 0.13 15.30
N VAL A 84 3.80 1.14 15.33
CA VAL A 84 2.82 1.38 14.27
C VAL A 84 3.12 2.73 13.64
N ASN A 85 3.50 2.71 12.37
CA ASN A 85 3.67 3.93 11.61
C ASN A 85 2.30 4.64 11.48
N GLU A 86 2.26 5.92 11.81
CA GLU A 86 1.19 6.84 11.44
C GLU A 86 1.69 7.59 10.20
N VAL A 87 1.01 7.39 9.07
CA VAL A 87 1.52 7.79 7.75
C VAL A 87 1.91 9.26 7.70
N ASN A 88 3.17 9.55 7.36
CA ASN A 88 3.81 10.86 7.33
C ASN A 88 3.91 11.61 8.68
N GLU A 89 3.43 11.03 9.78
CA GLU A 89 3.39 11.70 11.07
C GLU A 89 4.36 11.11 12.11
N GLY A 90 4.64 9.78 12.05
CA GLY A 90 5.56 9.16 13.00
C GLY A 90 5.16 7.76 13.44
N VAL A 91 5.44 7.42 14.72
CA VAL A 91 5.36 6.04 15.20
C VAL A 91 4.67 5.95 16.55
N HIS A 92 3.59 5.18 16.63
CA HIS A 92 2.99 4.76 17.89
C HIS A 92 3.81 3.63 18.52
N ILE A 93 3.95 3.65 19.83
CA ILE A 93 4.53 2.57 20.61
C ILE A 93 3.40 1.93 21.42
N ILE A 94 3.16 0.65 21.19
CA ILE A 94 2.04 -0.07 21.82
C ILE A 94 2.59 -1.28 22.57
N ASP A 95 2.37 -1.33 23.88
CA ASP A 95 2.61 -2.52 24.68
C ASP A 95 1.61 -3.61 24.27
N ASN A 96 2.09 -4.66 23.65
CA ASN A 96 1.34 -5.80 23.13
C ASN A 96 1.73 -7.13 23.77
N ARG A 97 2.32 -7.09 24.96
CA ARG A 97 2.68 -8.31 25.73
C ARG A 97 1.44 -9.12 26.09
N ASP A 98 0.30 -8.48 26.18
CA ASP A 98 -1.02 -9.13 26.19
C ASP A 98 -1.80 -8.69 24.92
N PRO A 99 -1.82 -9.51 23.86
CA PRO A 99 -2.54 -9.18 22.63
C PRO A 99 -4.06 -9.01 22.81
N SER A 100 -4.62 -9.47 23.94
CA SER A 100 -6.04 -9.27 24.26
C SER A 100 -6.32 -7.89 24.85
N ASN A 101 -5.29 -7.17 25.29
CA ASN A 101 -5.39 -5.87 25.95
C ASN A 101 -4.20 -4.94 25.61
N PRO A 102 -3.96 -4.64 24.33
CA PRO A 102 -2.87 -3.78 23.91
C PRO A 102 -3.02 -2.37 24.47
N GLN A 103 -1.90 -1.72 24.84
CA GLN A 103 -1.89 -0.39 25.44
C GLN A 103 -1.01 0.56 24.61
N ASN A 104 -1.56 1.63 24.05
CA ASN A 104 -0.77 2.68 23.43
C ASN A 104 -0.06 3.49 24.50
N ILE A 105 1.28 3.42 24.54
CA ILE A 105 2.12 3.98 25.61
C ILE A 105 2.88 5.23 25.20
N GLY A 106 2.95 5.58 23.91
CA GLY A 106 3.64 6.77 23.44
C GLY A 106 3.56 6.96 21.94
N PHE A 107 3.95 8.14 21.49
CA PHE A 107 4.06 8.49 20.09
C PHE A 107 5.37 9.24 19.83
N ILE A 108 6.12 8.85 18.80
CA ILE A 108 7.29 9.59 18.33
C ILE A 108 6.87 10.35 17.07
N ASN A 109 6.82 11.68 17.16
CA ASN A 109 6.54 12.55 16.01
C ASN A 109 7.75 12.55 15.07
N ILE A 110 7.55 12.07 13.83
CA ILE A 110 8.58 11.99 12.79
C ILE A 110 7.95 12.44 11.47
N PRO A 111 8.09 13.70 11.07
CA PRO A 111 7.51 14.19 9.83
C PRO A 111 7.96 13.39 8.60
N ALA A 112 7.04 13.12 7.71
CA ALA A 112 7.23 12.36 6.47
C ALA A 112 7.76 10.92 6.69
N ASN A 113 7.53 10.32 7.87
CA ASN A 113 7.86 8.93 8.17
C ASN A 113 6.94 7.98 7.39
N LYS A 114 7.50 6.93 6.83
CA LYS A 114 6.78 5.92 6.06
C LYS A 114 7.13 4.50 6.46
N ASP A 115 8.34 4.28 6.98
CA ASP A 115 8.78 2.95 7.36
C ASP A 115 9.66 2.95 8.61
N ILE A 116 9.68 1.81 9.28
CA ILE A 116 10.40 1.58 10.53
C ILE A 116 10.97 0.17 10.58
N ALA A 117 12.04 0.02 11.34
CA ALA A 117 12.55 -1.29 11.77
C ALA A 117 13.13 -1.19 13.16
N VAL A 118 13.13 -2.29 13.92
CA VAL A 118 13.65 -2.35 15.27
C VAL A 118 14.64 -3.50 15.42
N ASN A 119 15.79 -3.22 16.03
CA ASN A 119 16.77 -4.24 16.38
C ASN A 119 17.40 -3.92 17.75
N GLY A 120 17.23 -4.82 18.70
CA GLY A 120 17.64 -4.57 20.09
C GLY A 120 16.94 -3.33 20.64
N ASP A 121 17.73 -2.46 21.23
CA ASP A 121 17.24 -1.21 21.81
C ASP A 121 17.23 -0.04 20.81
N LEU A 122 17.27 -0.31 19.51
CA LEU A 122 17.33 0.72 18.47
C LEU A 122 16.13 0.63 17.51
N LEU A 123 15.46 1.78 17.34
CA LEU A 123 14.44 1.99 16.31
C LEU A 123 15.05 2.82 15.18
N TYR A 124 14.92 2.32 13.97
CA TYR A 124 15.28 2.96 12.71
C TYR A 124 14.01 3.45 12.02
N ALA A 125 13.99 4.71 11.61
CA ALA A 125 12.85 5.31 10.93
C ALA A 125 13.30 6.22 9.80
N ASP A 126 12.62 6.19 8.65
CA ASP A 126 12.85 7.22 7.64
C ASP A 126 12.18 8.53 8.05
N SER A 127 12.74 9.65 7.60
CA SER A 127 12.15 10.97 7.70
C SER A 127 12.50 11.72 6.44
N GLN A 128 11.63 11.65 5.44
CA GLN A 128 11.84 12.12 4.08
C GLN A 128 13.08 11.46 3.44
N LYS A 129 14.24 12.13 3.44
CA LYS A 129 15.51 11.64 2.88
C LYS A 129 16.46 11.09 3.93
N ASP A 130 16.17 11.30 5.19
CA ASP A 130 17.04 10.98 6.29
C ASP A 130 16.68 9.65 6.93
N LEU A 131 17.67 8.98 7.50
CA LEU A 131 17.48 7.87 8.41
C LEU A 131 17.69 8.38 9.85
N LEU A 132 16.69 8.17 10.70
CA LEU A 132 16.73 8.49 12.12
C LEU A 132 16.95 7.22 12.92
N VAL A 133 17.76 7.33 14.00
CA VAL A 133 18.00 6.24 14.93
C VAL A 133 17.62 6.71 16.33
N PHE A 134 16.71 5.96 16.96
CA PHE A 134 16.30 6.23 18.34
C PHE A 134 16.78 5.13 19.26
N ASP A 135 17.27 5.49 20.41
CA ASP A 135 17.41 4.59 21.55
C ASP A 135 16.04 4.40 22.19
N ILE A 136 15.57 3.15 22.20
CA ILE A 136 14.29 2.71 22.74
C ILE A 136 14.48 1.75 23.94
N SER A 137 15.66 1.69 24.52
CA SER A 137 15.91 0.90 25.75
C SER A 137 14.97 1.27 26.89
N ASN A 138 14.49 2.51 26.88
CA ASN A 138 13.40 2.98 27.71
C ASN A 138 12.23 3.46 26.82
N LEU A 139 11.26 2.61 26.58
CA LEU A 139 10.08 2.92 25.74
C LEU A 139 9.21 4.07 26.28
N ALA A 140 9.35 4.45 27.55
CA ALA A 140 8.67 5.62 28.10
C ALA A 140 9.39 6.94 27.77
N SER A 141 10.63 6.87 27.26
CA SER A 141 11.44 8.03 26.90
C SER A 141 12.43 7.69 25.78
N PRO A 142 11.95 7.35 24.57
CA PRO A 142 12.81 7.20 23.40
C PRO A 142 13.63 8.45 23.13
N GLU A 143 14.89 8.27 22.76
CA GLU A 143 15.81 9.38 22.49
C GLU A 143 16.36 9.30 21.06
N LEU A 144 16.25 10.38 20.28
CA LEU A 144 16.93 10.48 19.00
C LEU A 144 18.45 10.57 19.23
N ILE A 145 19.17 9.52 18.85
CA ILE A 145 20.63 9.43 19.05
C ILE A 145 21.43 9.72 17.79
N GLU A 146 20.82 9.51 16.59
CA GLU A 146 21.51 9.73 15.32
C GLU A 146 20.53 10.18 14.24
N ARG A 147 20.96 11.10 13.35
CA ARG A 147 20.31 11.47 12.09
C ARG A 147 21.34 11.36 10.99
N ILE A 148 21.11 10.49 10.02
CA ILE A 148 21.94 10.31 8.84
C ILE A 148 21.23 10.99 7.68
N GLU A 149 21.75 12.14 7.29
CA GLU A 149 21.09 13.00 6.30
C GLU A 149 21.30 12.51 4.88
N ASP A 150 20.31 12.75 4.04
CA ASP A 150 20.36 12.61 2.58
C ASP A 150 20.79 11.21 2.07
N VAL A 151 20.32 10.17 2.74
CA VAL A 151 20.63 8.77 2.41
C VAL A 151 19.67 8.15 1.44
N PHE A 152 18.42 8.64 1.35
CA PHE A 152 17.38 8.19 0.45
C PHE A 152 17.13 9.16 -0.69
N ASN A 153 16.85 8.64 -1.90
CA ASN A 153 16.49 9.44 -3.07
C ASN A 153 14.99 9.74 -3.15
N MET A 154 14.33 9.86 -2.00
CA MET A 154 12.88 9.93 -1.90
C MET A 154 12.26 10.89 -2.93
N SER A 155 11.49 10.34 -3.85
CA SER A 155 10.56 11.12 -4.66
C SER A 155 9.27 11.48 -3.88
N ALA A 156 9.40 11.71 -2.56
CA ALA A 156 8.30 12.11 -1.67
C ALA A 156 7.58 13.40 -2.10
N GLN A 157 8.12 14.07 -3.11
CA GLN A 157 7.56 15.29 -3.71
C GLN A 157 6.49 15.02 -4.76
N ARG A 158 6.02 13.78 -4.92
CA ARG A 158 4.91 13.49 -5.85
C ARG A 158 3.61 13.38 -5.09
N ALA A 159 2.61 14.15 -5.57
CA ALA A 159 1.24 14.00 -5.08
C ALA A 159 0.74 12.57 -5.26
N PRO A 160 -0.08 12.06 -4.34
CA PRO A 160 -0.80 10.81 -4.52
C PRO A 160 -1.58 10.84 -5.85
N GLY A 161 -1.52 9.76 -6.63
CA GLY A 161 -2.14 9.69 -7.95
C GLY A 161 -1.33 10.32 -9.08
N PHE A 162 -1.94 10.44 -10.27
CA PHE A 162 -1.28 10.90 -11.51
C PHE A 162 -1.25 12.43 -11.69
N THR A 163 -1.51 13.21 -10.66
CA THR A 163 -1.51 14.67 -10.78
C THR A 163 -0.09 15.22 -10.73
N SER A 164 0.37 15.81 -11.83
CA SER A 164 1.62 16.57 -11.89
C SER A 164 1.41 17.93 -11.20
N GLN A 165 1.30 17.95 -9.88
CA GLN A 165 1.35 19.22 -9.17
C GLN A 165 2.80 19.66 -9.02
N SER A 166 3.05 20.91 -9.31
CA SER A 166 4.38 21.52 -9.16
C SER A 166 4.61 21.78 -7.66
N VAL A 167 5.68 21.17 -7.13
CA VAL A 167 6.18 21.48 -5.80
C VAL A 167 6.98 22.78 -5.87
N ASP A 168 6.67 23.71 -4.99
CA ASP A 168 7.44 24.95 -4.80
C ASP A 168 8.49 24.76 -3.70
N ASN A 169 9.70 24.38 -4.10
CA ASN A 169 10.81 24.15 -3.18
C ASN A 169 11.23 25.41 -2.37
N SER A 170 10.79 26.61 -2.76
CA SER A 170 11.07 27.83 -1.98
C SER A 170 10.27 27.90 -0.67
N ARG A 171 9.21 27.11 -0.56
CA ARG A 171 8.35 27.02 0.61
C ARG A 171 8.84 26.03 1.68
N GLY A 172 9.88 25.26 1.39
CA GLY A 172 10.43 24.25 2.29
C GLY A 172 10.29 22.82 1.76
N LEU A 173 10.32 21.86 2.67
CA LEU A 173 10.17 20.44 2.39
C LEU A 173 8.68 20.06 2.33
N VAL A 174 8.30 19.22 1.38
CA VAL A 174 6.96 18.61 1.39
C VAL A 174 6.99 17.42 2.36
N VAL A 175 6.20 17.51 3.40
CA VAL A 175 6.13 16.47 4.45
C VAL A 175 4.87 15.62 4.32
N ASP A 176 3.82 16.16 3.69
CA ASP A 176 2.55 15.46 3.49
C ASP A 176 1.76 16.05 2.30
N TRP A 177 0.63 15.44 1.96
CA TRP A 177 -0.30 15.88 0.93
C TRP A 177 -1.73 15.89 1.46
N LYS A 178 -2.33 17.07 1.51
CA LYS A 178 -3.70 17.24 1.95
C LYS A 178 -4.67 17.06 0.80
N GLU A 179 -5.65 16.19 0.98
CA GLU A 179 -6.77 16.04 0.05
C GLU A 179 -7.72 17.24 0.17
N VAL A 180 -8.00 17.92 -0.95
CA VAL A 180 -8.88 19.09 -1.01
C VAL A 180 -9.94 18.90 -2.07
N THR A 181 -11.20 19.00 -1.68
CA THR A 181 -12.32 19.01 -2.62
C THR A 181 -12.50 20.41 -3.20
N ARG A 182 -12.52 20.50 -4.53
CA ARG A 182 -12.78 21.72 -5.30
C ARG A 182 -14.13 21.65 -5.99
N GLU A 183 -14.79 22.78 -6.08
CA GLU A 183 -16.03 22.92 -6.81
C GLU A 183 -15.94 24.08 -7.79
N GLU A 184 -16.44 23.87 -9.00
CA GLU A 184 -16.53 24.91 -10.04
C GLU A 184 -17.90 24.88 -10.69
N ILE A 185 -18.47 26.05 -10.89
CA ILE A 185 -19.74 26.20 -11.61
C ILE A 185 -19.43 26.25 -13.10
N CYS A 186 -19.89 25.25 -13.82
CA CYS A 186 -19.78 25.18 -15.27
C CYS A 186 -21.08 25.58 -15.92
N GLU A 187 -21.06 26.57 -16.85
CA GLU A 187 -22.18 26.98 -17.68
C GLU A 187 -22.02 26.43 -19.10
N ASN A 188 -23.03 25.77 -19.63
CA ASN A 188 -23.04 25.13 -20.96
C ASN A 188 -22.04 23.96 -21.05
N ASP A 189 -22.07 23.19 -22.06
CA ASP A 189 -21.24 22.00 -22.40
C ASP A 189 -20.19 21.54 -21.36
N CYS A 190 -20.65 21.24 -20.16
CA CYS A 190 -19.80 20.84 -19.04
C CYS A 190 -19.09 19.50 -19.27
N ARG A 191 -19.52 18.73 -20.26
CA ARG A 191 -18.85 17.47 -20.67
C ARG A 191 -17.50 17.70 -21.34
N SER A 192 -17.29 18.89 -21.91
CA SER A 192 -15.99 19.27 -22.50
C SER A 192 -15.04 19.88 -21.47
N HIS A 193 -15.46 20.07 -20.23
CA HIS A 193 -14.61 20.60 -19.17
C HIS A 193 -13.47 19.60 -18.89
N PRO A 194 -12.18 20.05 -18.81
CA PRO A 194 -11.03 19.15 -18.63
C PRO A 194 -11.12 18.24 -17.41
N ARG A 195 -11.90 18.64 -16.42
CA ARG A 195 -12.09 17.89 -15.15
C ARG A 195 -13.43 17.15 -15.07
N TRP A 196 -14.22 17.16 -16.15
CA TRP A 196 -15.48 16.41 -16.23
C TRP A 196 -15.21 14.91 -16.23
N GLY A 197 -15.77 14.21 -15.26
CA GLY A 197 -15.58 12.76 -15.12
C GLY A 197 -14.31 12.32 -14.44
N MET A 198 -13.45 13.26 -13.99
CA MET A 198 -12.40 12.97 -13.00
C MET A 198 -13.02 12.79 -11.61
N ARG A 199 -13.91 11.81 -11.46
CA ARG A 199 -14.04 11.13 -10.18
C ARG A 199 -12.75 10.33 -10.03
N MET A 200 -11.73 10.91 -9.44
CA MET A 200 -10.79 10.09 -8.70
C MET A 200 -11.65 9.43 -7.63
N GLY A 201 -11.75 8.11 -7.70
CA GLY A 201 -12.39 7.38 -6.64
C GLY A 201 -11.74 7.83 -5.35
N THR A 202 -12.53 8.07 -4.34
CA THR A 202 -12.13 8.19 -2.95
C THR A 202 -11.66 6.84 -2.37
N GLU A 203 -11.26 5.89 -3.22
CA GLU A 203 -10.21 5.00 -2.82
C GLU A 203 -9.04 5.95 -2.57
N ARG A 204 -8.84 6.32 -1.31
CA ARG A 204 -7.52 6.64 -0.86
C ARG A 204 -6.69 5.54 -1.49
N VAL A 205 -6.01 5.88 -2.56
CA VAL A 205 -4.84 5.15 -2.92
C VAL A 205 -4.03 5.36 -1.66
N PHE A 206 -4.18 4.44 -0.67
CA PHE A 206 -3.01 4.12 0.09
C PHE A 206 -2.02 3.95 -1.03
N THR A 207 -1.25 4.97 -1.28
CA THR A 207 -0.06 4.83 -2.07
C THR A 207 0.69 3.84 -1.24
N SER A 208 0.31 2.60 -1.49
CA SER A 208 0.95 1.42 -0.99
C SER A 208 2.34 1.44 -1.60
N PHE A 209 3.11 2.39 -1.13
CA PHE A 209 4.53 2.25 -1.03
C PHE A 209 4.75 1.44 0.24
N ASP A 210 4.12 0.28 0.28
CA ASP A 210 3.95 -0.51 1.47
C ASP A 210 4.65 -1.80 1.24
N GLY A 211 5.61 -2.06 2.00
CA GLY A 211 6.29 -3.29 1.99
C GLY A 211 6.78 -3.67 3.38
N ALA A 212 6.62 -4.90 3.83
CA ALA A 212 7.22 -5.40 5.05
C ALA A 212 7.52 -6.89 4.99
N SER A 213 8.39 -7.38 5.84
CA SER A 213 8.84 -8.76 5.87
C SER A 213 8.45 -9.48 7.15
N THR A 214 7.88 -10.67 7.03
CA THR A 214 7.87 -11.62 8.15
C THR A 214 9.19 -12.37 8.16
N GLN A 215 9.96 -12.26 9.23
CA GLN A 215 11.17 -13.04 9.43
C GLN A 215 10.89 -14.12 10.47
N SER A 216 10.91 -15.36 10.05
CA SER A 216 11.21 -16.51 10.91
C SER A 216 12.72 -16.77 10.84
N GLY A 217 13.48 -16.13 11.70
CA GLY A 217 14.94 -16.31 11.75
C GLY A 217 15.50 -15.85 13.09
N ASP A 218 16.35 -16.67 13.65
CA ASP A 218 17.02 -16.54 14.95
C ASP A 218 18.10 -15.44 14.94
N SER A 219 17.71 -14.23 14.57
CA SER A 219 18.57 -13.03 14.63
C SER A 219 17.75 -11.89 15.23
N GLY A 220 18.17 -11.38 16.36
CA GLY A 220 17.58 -10.40 17.26
C GLY A 220 16.77 -9.21 16.72
N GLY A 221 16.27 -9.26 15.52
CA GLY A 221 15.41 -8.27 14.88
C GLY A 221 13.92 -8.57 15.08
N GLY A 222 13.07 -7.57 14.92
CA GLY A 222 11.63 -7.72 14.99
C GLY A 222 11.03 -8.24 13.68
N VAL A 223 9.71 -8.37 13.68
CA VAL A 223 8.92 -8.85 12.53
C VAL A 223 8.03 -7.73 12.02
N GLY A 224 8.23 -7.36 10.76
CA GLY A 224 7.30 -6.50 10.02
C GLY A 224 6.32 -7.31 9.17
N GLY A 225 5.25 -6.71 8.61
CA GLY A 225 4.34 -7.36 7.63
C GLY A 225 4.99 -7.53 6.24
N SER A 226 4.34 -8.08 5.23
CA SER A 226 4.91 -8.33 3.88
C SER A 226 5.18 -7.08 3.06
N MET A 227 4.93 -5.97 3.60
CA MET A 227 5.00 -4.69 2.94
C MET A 227 6.11 -3.75 3.45
N ALA A 228 7.24 -4.16 4.12
CA ALA A 228 8.36 -3.29 4.55
C ALA A 228 9.29 -2.88 3.43
N ARG A 229 9.82 -1.69 3.58
CA ARG A 229 10.96 -1.17 2.81
C ARG A 229 12.26 -1.29 3.59
N PHE A 230 12.18 -1.59 4.87
CA PHE A 230 13.29 -1.83 5.78
C PHE A 230 13.33 -3.29 6.21
N ALA A 231 14.51 -3.88 6.14
CA ALA A 231 14.76 -5.23 6.61
C ALA A 231 16.07 -5.28 7.38
N ILE A 232 16.09 -6.01 8.48
CA ILE A 232 17.31 -6.19 9.28
C ILE A 232 17.72 -7.65 9.24
N THR A 233 18.99 -7.92 8.96
CA THR A 233 19.59 -9.23 9.06
C THR A 233 20.96 -9.11 9.69
N GLY A 234 21.15 -9.73 10.85
CA GLY A 234 22.38 -9.59 11.65
C GLY A 234 22.67 -8.11 11.97
N ASP A 235 23.87 -7.68 11.65
CA ASP A 235 24.34 -6.31 11.90
C ASP A 235 24.10 -5.35 10.72
N HIS A 236 23.13 -5.64 9.85
CA HIS A 236 22.85 -4.82 8.67
C HIS A 236 21.37 -4.47 8.56
N LEU A 237 21.11 -3.19 8.27
CA LEU A 237 19.80 -2.68 7.84
C LEU A 237 19.85 -2.46 6.33
N TYR A 238 18.88 -3.04 5.64
CA TYR A 238 18.64 -2.87 4.21
C TYR A 238 17.38 -2.03 4.03
N ALA A 239 17.51 -0.99 3.24
CA ALA A 239 16.38 -0.11 2.92
C ALA A 239 16.22 0.00 1.41
N VAL A 240 15.00 -0.20 0.92
CA VAL A 240 14.68 0.03 -0.49
C VAL A 240 14.01 1.38 -0.66
N ASP A 241 14.41 2.08 -1.72
CA ASP A 241 13.90 3.40 -2.06
C ASP A 241 13.69 3.51 -3.56
N HIS A 242 12.45 3.46 -3.99
CA HIS A 242 11.97 3.62 -5.36
C HIS A 242 12.72 2.83 -6.45
N ASN A 243 14.03 2.98 -6.58
CA ASN A 243 14.87 2.26 -7.55
C ASN A 243 16.11 1.64 -6.91
N ASP A 244 16.39 1.95 -5.67
CA ASP A 244 17.68 1.70 -5.04
C ASP A 244 17.55 0.80 -3.80
N LEU A 245 18.62 0.07 -3.52
CA LEU A 245 18.87 -0.63 -2.27
C LEU A 245 20.00 0.09 -1.55
N VAL A 246 19.74 0.53 -0.34
CA VAL A 246 20.72 1.18 0.55
C VAL A 246 21.02 0.22 1.70
N THR A 247 22.29 -0.04 1.96
CA THR A 247 22.75 -0.92 3.05
C THR A 247 23.45 -0.10 4.12
N PHE A 248 23.05 -0.32 5.36
CA PHE A 248 23.70 0.26 6.54
C PHE A 248 24.30 -0.84 7.40
N ASN A 249 25.52 -0.62 7.91
CA ASN A 249 26.03 -1.38 9.04
C ASN A 249 25.47 -0.75 10.32
N ILE A 250 24.90 -1.59 11.18
CA ILE A 250 24.27 -1.19 12.45
C ILE A 250 24.92 -1.87 13.66
N ALA A 251 26.12 -2.44 13.46
CA ALA A 251 26.87 -3.08 14.52
C ALA A 251 27.28 -2.09 15.61
N ALA A 252 27.30 -2.58 16.86
CA ALA A 252 27.84 -1.86 18.01
C ALA A 252 27.21 -0.47 18.28
N GLY A 253 25.94 -0.26 17.91
CA GLY A 253 25.20 0.97 18.20
C GLY A 253 25.63 2.19 17.40
N THR A 254 26.37 2.00 16.30
CA THR A 254 26.67 3.03 15.30
C THR A 254 26.06 2.67 13.97
N THR A 255 25.45 3.63 13.28
CA THR A 255 24.82 3.40 11.98
C THR A 255 25.64 4.06 10.89
N SER A 256 26.07 3.31 9.89
CA SER A 256 26.84 3.86 8.77
C SER A 256 26.38 3.26 7.44
N LYS A 257 26.14 4.12 6.45
CA LYS A 257 25.87 3.69 5.07
C LYS A 257 27.12 3.04 4.48
N VAL A 258 27.00 1.76 4.10
CA VAL A 258 28.13 0.96 3.59
C VAL A 258 27.98 0.63 2.12
N ASP A 259 26.76 0.59 1.57
CA ASP A 259 26.53 0.35 0.15
C ASP A 259 25.28 1.11 -0.34
N HIS A 260 25.26 1.39 -1.64
CA HIS A 260 24.10 1.97 -2.33
C HIS A 260 24.14 1.53 -3.79
N GLN A 261 23.12 0.81 -4.22
CA GLN A 261 23.06 0.25 -5.57
C GLN A 261 21.68 0.39 -6.17
N SER A 262 21.63 0.62 -7.48
CA SER A 262 20.36 0.62 -8.20
C SER A 262 19.94 -0.82 -8.47
N VAL A 263 18.70 -1.15 -8.13
CA VAL A 263 18.10 -2.48 -8.25
C VAL A 263 17.24 -2.56 -9.49
N GLY A 264 16.27 -1.66 -9.61
CA GLY A 264 15.29 -1.72 -10.68
C GLY A 264 14.32 -0.55 -10.66
N TRP A 265 13.17 -0.75 -11.29
CA TRP A 265 12.17 0.31 -11.43
C TRP A 265 11.00 0.10 -10.48
N ARG A 266 10.66 1.14 -9.69
CA ARG A 266 9.56 1.11 -8.73
C ARG A 266 9.65 -0.09 -7.79
N ILE A 267 10.72 -0.10 -7.01
CA ILE A 267 10.88 -1.04 -5.92
C ILE A 267 9.87 -0.68 -4.83
N GLU A 268 9.15 -1.69 -4.36
CA GLU A 268 8.07 -1.50 -3.40
C GLU A 268 8.35 -2.22 -2.08
N THR A 269 9.04 -3.36 -2.12
CA THR A 269 9.11 -4.27 -0.97
C THR A 269 10.47 -4.94 -0.82
N ILE A 270 10.84 -5.32 0.40
CA ILE A 270 12.01 -6.12 0.69
C ILE A 270 11.67 -7.20 1.73
N PHE A 271 11.98 -8.45 1.43
CA PHE A 271 11.75 -9.59 2.31
C PHE A 271 13.04 -10.35 2.55
N PRO A 272 13.60 -10.35 3.77
CA PRO A 272 14.75 -11.17 4.10
C PRO A 272 14.30 -12.61 4.39
N TYR A 273 14.97 -13.58 3.79
CA TYR A 273 14.74 -14.97 4.09
C TYR A 273 16.04 -15.76 4.01
N ARG A 274 16.42 -16.42 5.11
CA ARG A 274 17.74 -17.03 5.27
C ARG A 274 18.84 -15.99 4.96
N GLU A 275 19.81 -16.31 4.14
CA GLU A 275 20.91 -15.42 3.74
C GLU A 275 20.61 -14.71 2.39
N ASN A 276 19.35 -14.34 2.15
CA ASN A 276 18.93 -13.69 0.92
C ASN A 276 17.92 -12.58 1.16
N LEU A 277 17.84 -11.65 0.19
CA LEU A 277 16.79 -10.65 0.10
C LEU A 277 15.94 -10.90 -1.14
N PHE A 278 14.64 -10.90 -0.96
CA PHE A 278 13.65 -10.90 -2.03
C PHE A 278 13.05 -9.50 -2.12
N ILE A 279 13.26 -8.84 -3.24
CA ILE A 279 12.90 -7.44 -3.42
C ILE A 279 11.81 -7.36 -4.49
N GLY A 280 10.60 -6.97 -4.08
CA GLY A 280 9.45 -6.77 -4.96
C GLY A 280 9.50 -5.42 -5.67
N SER A 281 9.08 -5.41 -6.92
CA SER A 281 8.96 -4.21 -7.74
C SER A 281 7.69 -4.26 -8.59
N ALA A 282 7.35 -3.16 -9.24
CA ALA A 282 6.16 -3.11 -10.08
C ALA A 282 6.13 -4.13 -11.25
N ASN A 283 7.20 -4.85 -11.55
CA ASN A 283 7.28 -5.77 -12.69
C ASN A 283 8.19 -6.98 -12.49
N ALA A 284 8.80 -7.10 -11.32
CA ALA A 284 9.74 -8.19 -11.04
C ALA A 284 9.96 -8.41 -9.54
N MET A 285 10.33 -9.62 -9.16
CA MET A 285 10.97 -9.95 -7.89
C MET A 285 12.46 -10.15 -8.14
N TYR A 286 13.30 -9.36 -7.48
CA TYR A 286 14.76 -9.48 -7.52
C TYR A 286 15.24 -10.33 -6.35
N ILE A 287 16.19 -11.20 -6.56
CA ILE A 287 16.80 -12.06 -5.52
C ILE A 287 18.26 -11.65 -5.35
N TYR A 288 18.63 -11.32 -4.12
CA TYR A 288 19.97 -10.93 -3.73
C TYR A 288 20.52 -11.89 -2.68
N GLU A 289 21.80 -12.28 -2.78
CA GLU A 289 22.48 -13.02 -1.72
C GLU A 289 23.19 -12.07 -0.75
N LEU A 290 23.29 -12.51 0.50
CA LEU A 290 23.98 -11.83 1.60
C LEU A 290 25.29 -12.52 2.00
N ALA A 291 25.96 -13.21 1.08
CA ALA A 291 27.28 -13.79 1.32
C ALA A 291 28.30 -12.71 1.79
N ASN A 292 28.15 -11.49 1.32
CA ASN A 292 28.72 -10.29 1.91
C ASN A 292 27.58 -9.35 2.33
N PRO A 293 27.17 -9.34 3.61
CA PRO A 293 26.02 -8.54 4.05
C PRO A 293 26.18 -7.03 3.83
N ALA A 294 27.42 -6.50 3.87
CA ALA A 294 27.69 -5.10 3.60
C ALA A 294 27.51 -4.71 2.13
N LYS A 295 27.41 -5.69 1.21
CA LYS A 295 27.28 -5.46 -0.23
C LYS A 295 26.51 -6.61 -0.87
N PRO A 296 25.18 -6.64 -0.76
CA PRO A 296 24.31 -7.65 -1.38
C PRO A 296 24.60 -7.79 -2.87
N GLN A 297 24.54 -9.03 -3.40
CA GLN A 297 24.77 -9.32 -4.81
C GLN A 297 23.52 -9.91 -5.45
N GLN A 298 23.08 -9.32 -6.56
CA GLN A 298 21.94 -9.85 -7.31
C GLN A 298 22.27 -11.21 -7.91
N LEU A 299 21.46 -12.23 -7.58
CA LEU A 299 21.54 -13.56 -8.15
C LEU A 299 20.68 -13.68 -9.40
N SER A 300 19.42 -13.25 -9.32
CA SER A 300 18.47 -13.45 -10.41
C SER A 300 17.31 -12.44 -10.33
N VAL A 301 16.44 -12.53 -11.35
CA VAL A 301 15.20 -11.73 -11.44
C VAL A 301 14.07 -12.64 -11.94
N TYR A 302 12.98 -12.69 -11.20
CA TYR A 302 11.72 -13.27 -11.66
C TYR A 302 10.82 -12.16 -12.22
N TRP A 303 10.58 -12.18 -13.54
CA TRP A 303 9.74 -11.20 -14.21
C TRP A 303 8.26 -11.62 -14.17
N HIS A 304 7.37 -10.70 -13.85
CA HIS A 304 5.92 -10.91 -13.83
C HIS A 304 5.15 -9.77 -14.49
N ALA A 305 3.83 -9.89 -14.56
CA ALA A 305 2.96 -8.82 -15.07
C ALA A 305 3.09 -7.56 -14.20
N THR A 306 3.05 -6.38 -14.82
CA THR A 306 3.12 -5.11 -14.09
C THR A 306 1.98 -5.02 -13.07
N ALA A 307 2.31 -4.99 -11.79
CA ALA A 307 1.39 -5.01 -10.67
C ALA A 307 2.06 -4.37 -9.44
N CYS A 308 1.34 -4.25 -8.33
CA CYS A 308 1.95 -3.96 -7.03
C CYS A 308 2.13 -5.32 -6.33
N ASP A 309 3.34 -5.62 -5.85
CA ASP A 309 3.74 -6.99 -5.53
C ASP A 309 4.50 -7.18 -4.21
N PRO A 310 3.83 -7.34 -3.08
CA PRO A 310 4.48 -7.91 -1.91
C PRO A 310 4.82 -9.40 -2.12
N VAL A 311 5.91 -9.83 -1.47
CA VAL A 311 6.43 -11.19 -1.51
C VAL A 311 6.70 -11.72 -0.10
N VAL A 312 6.39 -13.00 0.13
CA VAL A 312 6.87 -13.77 1.28
C VAL A 312 7.46 -15.09 0.81
N VAL A 313 8.37 -15.65 1.60
CA VAL A 313 9.06 -16.89 1.24
C VAL A 313 9.01 -17.85 2.42
N GLU A 314 8.69 -19.10 2.14
CA GLU A 314 8.80 -20.21 3.09
C GLU A 314 9.31 -21.47 2.39
N GLY A 315 10.25 -22.16 3.03
CA GLY A 315 10.89 -23.33 2.41
C GLY A 315 11.64 -22.93 1.12
N ASP A 316 11.25 -23.54 0.03
CA ASP A 316 11.83 -23.33 -1.31
C ASP A 316 10.83 -22.61 -2.25
N TYR A 317 9.81 -21.93 -1.68
CA TYR A 317 8.78 -21.26 -2.48
C TYR A 317 8.58 -19.82 -2.04
N ALA A 318 8.52 -18.92 -3.04
CA ALA A 318 8.07 -17.55 -2.88
C ALA A 318 6.59 -17.44 -3.29
N PHE A 319 5.84 -16.66 -2.51
CA PHE A 319 4.45 -16.33 -2.74
C PHE A 319 4.36 -14.84 -3.03
N VAL A 320 3.89 -14.48 -4.22
CA VAL A 320 3.87 -13.10 -4.71
C VAL A 320 2.42 -12.72 -5.03
N THR A 321 1.86 -11.74 -4.32
CA THR A 321 0.56 -11.21 -4.68
C THR A 321 0.73 -10.11 -5.72
N LEU A 322 0.02 -10.20 -6.83
CA LEU A 322 -0.01 -9.20 -7.89
C LEU A 322 -1.35 -8.48 -7.86
N ARG A 323 -1.34 -7.15 -7.72
CA ARG A 323 -2.54 -6.34 -7.60
C ARG A 323 -2.68 -5.30 -8.71
N LYS A 324 -3.85 -5.30 -9.35
CA LYS A 324 -4.27 -4.21 -10.21
C LYS A 324 -4.73 -3.02 -9.36
N SER A 325 -4.15 -1.86 -9.58
CA SER A 325 -4.48 -0.64 -8.85
C SER A 325 -4.47 0.57 -9.80
N PRO A 326 -4.94 1.75 -9.37
CA PRO A 326 -4.76 2.98 -10.14
C PRO A 326 -3.30 3.28 -10.48
N ALA A 327 -2.36 2.90 -9.61
CA ALA A 327 -0.92 3.01 -9.86
C ALA A 327 -0.40 1.93 -10.85
N CYS A 328 -1.07 0.78 -10.91
CA CYS A 328 -0.76 -0.35 -11.80
C CYS A 328 -2.00 -0.74 -12.63
N PRO A 329 -2.51 0.13 -13.55
CA PRO A 329 -3.82 -0.05 -14.20
C PRO A 329 -3.88 -1.22 -15.18
N MET A 330 -2.74 -1.67 -15.67
CA MET A 330 -2.60 -2.84 -16.57
C MET A 330 -2.36 -4.14 -15.79
N GLY A 331 -2.33 -4.06 -14.45
CA GLY A 331 -2.04 -5.19 -13.57
C GLY A 331 -3.13 -6.28 -13.57
N VAL A 332 -2.79 -7.38 -12.92
CA VAL A 332 -3.66 -8.54 -12.69
C VAL A 332 -3.87 -8.70 -11.18
N ASN A 333 -4.93 -9.41 -10.79
CA ASN A 333 -5.19 -9.77 -9.40
C ASN A 333 -4.97 -11.28 -9.24
N GLN A 334 -3.81 -11.66 -8.74
CA GLN A 334 -3.44 -13.07 -8.59
C GLN A 334 -2.39 -13.28 -7.50
N LEU A 335 -2.25 -14.53 -7.08
CA LEU A 335 -1.13 -15.03 -6.30
C LEU A 335 -0.28 -15.89 -7.23
N ASP A 336 0.97 -15.54 -7.42
CA ASP A 336 1.97 -16.38 -8.07
C ASP A 336 2.75 -17.17 -7.03
N VAL A 337 2.95 -18.46 -7.30
CA VAL A 337 3.82 -19.32 -6.53
C VAL A 337 5.05 -19.60 -7.37
N VAL A 338 6.22 -19.30 -6.84
CA VAL A 338 7.50 -19.37 -7.53
C VAL A 338 8.42 -20.34 -6.79
N ASP A 339 8.91 -21.36 -7.47
CA ASP A 339 9.97 -22.23 -6.96
C ASP A 339 11.29 -21.45 -6.97
N VAL A 340 11.90 -21.33 -5.80
CA VAL A 340 13.15 -20.62 -5.54
C VAL A 340 14.20 -21.55 -4.93
N ALA A 341 14.05 -22.87 -5.06
CA ALA A 341 15.06 -23.84 -4.63
C ALA A 341 16.42 -23.60 -5.32
N ASP A 342 16.39 -23.21 -6.59
CA ASP A 342 17.53 -22.62 -7.30
C ASP A 342 17.34 -21.11 -7.40
N LEU A 343 17.97 -20.36 -6.50
CA LEU A 343 17.90 -18.90 -6.44
C LEU A 343 18.43 -18.21 -7.71
N ASN A 344 19.22 -18.89 -8.53
CA ASN A 344 19.71 -18.37 -9.81
C ASN A 344 18.69 -18.53 -10.95
N ASN A 345 17.69 -19.39 -10.76
CA ASN A 345 16.70 -19.70 -11.79
C ASN A 345 15.29 -19.89 -11.19
N PRO A 346 14.66 -18.83 -10.64
CA PRO A 346 13.32 -18.90 -10.08
C PRO A 346 12.29 -19.25 -11.17
N ILE A 347 11.39 -20.19 -10.86
CA ILE A 347 10.41 -20.71 -11.82
C ILE A 347 9.01 -20.58 -11.25
N GLN A 348 8.11 -19.91 -11.97
CA GLN A 348 6.69 -19.89 -11.63
C GLN A 348 6.10 -21.30 -11.79
N VAL A 349 5.57 -21.83 -10.70
CA VAL A 349 4.97 -23.18 -10.69
C VAL A 349 3.47 -23.15 -10.72
N LYS A 350 2.85 -22.08 -10.20
CA LYS A 350 1.39 -21.96 -10.15
C LYS A 350 0.93 -20.52 -10.04
N THR A 351 -0.30 -20.26 -10.52
CA THR A 351 -1.01 -19.00 -10.34
C THR A 351 -2.42 -19.27 -9.82
N TYR A 352 -2.86 -18.49 -8.84
CA TYR A 352 -4.20 -18.55 -8.27
C TYR A 352 -4.89 -17.21 -8.44
N PRO A 353 -6.15 -17.16 -8.93
CA PRO A 353 -6.89 -15.90 -9.08
C PRO A 353 -7.24 -15.32 -7.71
N MET A 354 -7.03 -14.02 -7.55
CA MET A 354 -7.40 -13.22 -6.37
C MET A 354 -8.41 -12.14 -6.75
N ILE A 355 -9.00 -11.48 -5.75
CA ILE A 355 -9.99 -10.41 -6.01
C ILE A 355 -9.31 -9.05 -5.99
N ASN A 356 -8.64 -8.72 -4.89
CA ASN A 356 -7.89 -7.48 -4.70
C ASN A 356 -6.77 -7.70 -3.66
N PRO A 357 -5.76 -8.53 -3.97
CA PRO A 357 -4.75 -8.92 -2.99
C PRO A 357 -3.84 -7.74 -2.66
N HIS A 358 -3.60 -7.57 -1.36
CA HIS A 358 -2.68 -6.64 -0.75
C HIS A 358 -1.54 -7.39 -0.07
N GLY A 359 -1.17 -7.01 1.14
CA GLY A 359 -0.16 -7.69 1.92
C GLY A 359 -0.51 -9.14 2.27
N LEU A 360 0.52 -9.94 2.48
CA LEU A 360 0.39 -11.36 2.80
C LEU A 360 1.40 -11.74 3.88
N GLY A 361 1.14 -12.84 4.58
CA GLY A 361 2.04 -13.42 5.57
C GLY A 361 1.95 -14.93 5.52
N ILE A 362 3.05 -15.63 5.82
CA ILE A 362 3.06 -17.08 5.86
C ILE A 362 3.68 -17.56 7.16
N ASP A 363 3.12 -18.62 7.74
CA ASP A 363 3.63 -19.26 8.94
C ASP A 363 3.21 -20.74 8.95
N ASP A 364 4.18 -21.64 8.95
CA ASP A 364 4.01 -23.10 8.96
C ASP A 364 2.98 -23.57 7.90
N GLY A 365 3.16 -23.12 6.65
CA GLY A 365 2.31 -23.44 5.51
C GLY A 365 0.92 -22.75 5.52
N ASN A 366 0.59 -21.98 6.53
CA ASN A 366 -0.61 -21.16 6.53
C ASN A 366 -0.33 -19.81 5.88
N LEU A 367 -0.93 -19.56 4.74
CA LEU A 367 -0.78 -18.32 3.98
C LEU A 367 -1.99 -17.42 4.23
N PHE A 368 -1.74 -16.21 4.73
CA PHE A 368 -2.72 -15.18 5.00
C PHE A 368 -2.60 -14.10 3.94
N ILE A 369 -3.71 -13.70 3.31
CA ILE A 369 -3.72 -12.67 2.26
C ILE A 369 -4.81 -11.65 2.58
N SER A 370 -4.40 -10.40 2.73
CA SER A 370 -5.31 -9.26 2.78
C SER A 370 -5.88 -8.99 1.39
N GLU A 371 -7.22 -8.90 1.27
CA GLU A 371 -7.93 -8.72 0.00
C GLU A 371 -8.64 -7.35 -0.09
N GLY A 372 -8.12 -6.34 0.59
CA GLY A 372 -8.70 -5.00 0.62
C GLY A 372 -10.15 -5.02 1.12
N ASP A 373 -11.07 -4.44 0.34
CA ASP A 373 -12.51 -4.42 0.63
C ASP A 373 -13.17 -5.82 0.69
N HIS A 374 -12.44 -6.85 0.29
CA HIS A 374 -12.93 -8.22 0.27
C HIS A 374 -12.45 -9.05 1.48
N GLY A 375 -11.77 -8.43 2.43
CA GLY A 375 -11.41 -9.03 3.72
C GLY A 375 -10.11 -9.79 3.73
N LEU A 376 -10.05 -10.89 4.50
CA LEU A 376 -8.85 -11.68 4.74
C LEU A 376 -9.07 -13.13 4.30
N LYS A 377 -8.19 -13.63 3.44
CA LYS A 377 -8.12 -15.05 3.07
C LYS A 377 -7.07 -15.78 3.89
N ILE A 378 -7.39 -16.99 4.29
CA ILE A 378 -6.50 -17.92 4.94
C ILE A 378 -6.45 -19.18 4.08
N LEU A 379 -5.23 -19.54 3.66
CA LEU A 379 -5.02 -20.63 2.72
C LEU A 379 -4.02 -21.65 3.31
N ASP A 380 -4.24 -22.93 3.02
CA ASP A 380 -3.25 -23.97 3.19
C ASP A 380 -2.32 -23.96 1.96
N ALA A 381 -1.09 -23.53 2.17
CA ALA A 381 -0.03 -23.48 1.16
C ALA A 381 1.07 -24.54 1.41
N SER A 382 0.81 -25.52 2.27
CA SER A 382 1.74 -26.63 2.54
C SER A 382 2.07 -27.46 1.28
N ASP A 383 1.14 -27.49 0.31
CA ASP A 383 1.38 -27.98 -1.06
C ASP A 383 1.31 -26.79 -2.04
N PRO A 384 2.45 -26.20 -2.44
CA PRO A 384 2.50 -25.02 -3.32
C PRO A 384 1.82 -25.22 -4.68
N TYR A 385 1.73 -26.49 -5.15
CA TYR A 385 1.04 -26.83 -6.39
C TYR A 385 -0.48 -26.92 -6.24
N ASN A 386 -0.99 -26.93 -4.99
CA ASN A 386 -2.40 -27.12 -4.68
C ASN A 386 -2.84 -26.31 -3.44
N VAL A 387 -2.56 -25.01 -3.44
CA VAL A 387 -2.97 -24.07 -2.39
C VAL A 387 -4.49 -24.07 -2.26
N LYS A 388 -4.99 -24.25 -1.03
CA LYS A 388 -6.44 -24.40 -0.76
C LYS A 388 -6.94 -23.30 0.16
N LEU A 389 -8.11 -22.74 -0.17
CA LEU A 389 -8.79 -21.83 0.73
C LEU A 389 -9.31 -22.59 1.96
N LEU A 390 -8.83 -22.21 3.14
CA LEU A 390 -9.33 -22.70 4.43
C LEU A 390 -10.47 -21.81 4.93
N ARG A 391 -10.29 -20.50 4.87
CA ARG A 391 -11.26 -19.54 5.38
C ARG A 391 -11.19 -18.21 4.62
N HIS A 392 -12.34 -17.52 4.55
CA HIS A 392 -12.44 -16.17 4.04
C HIS A 392 -13.29 -15.32 5.00
N ILE A 393 -12.69 -14.33 5.64
CA ILE A 393 -13.35 -13.36 6.52
C ILE A 393 -13.67 -12.14 5.64
N THR A 394 -14.95 -11.86 5.40
CA THR A 394 -15.40 -10.87 4.39
C THR A 394 -15.99 -9.59 4.97
N ASP A 395 -16.21 -9.54 6.28
CA ASP A 395 -16.85 -8.43 6.99
C ASP A 395 -15.85 -7.40 7.53
N ILE A 396 -14.61 -7.47 7.07
CA ILE A 396 -13.50 -6.56 7.41
C ILE A 396 -12.81 -6.06 6.14
N LYS A 397 -12.21 -4.88 6.19
CA LYS A 397 -11.30 -4.40 5.16
C LYS A 397 -9.88 -4.51 5.67
N THR A 398 -9.00 -5.14 4.90
CA THR A 398 -7.64 -5.44 5.33
C THR A 398 -6.61 -5.00 4.29
N TYR A 399 -5.42 -4.61 4.79
CA TYR A 399 -4.34 -4.11 3.94
C TYR A 399 -3.07 -4.92 4.08
N ASP A 400 -2.66 -5.26 5.31
CA ASP A 400 -1.46 -6.06 5.57
C ASP A 400 -1.69 -7.02 6.73
N VAL A 401 -0.81 -8.02 6.87
CA VAL A 401 -0.96 -9.08 7.86
C VAL A 401 0.38 -9.64 8.32
N ILE A 402 0.56 -9.78 9.63
CA ILE A 402 1.73 -10.41 10.25
C ILE A 402 1.27 -11.60 11.09
N PRO A 403 1.52 -12.83 10.68
CA PRO A 403 1.43 -14.01 11.55
C PRO A 403 2.71 -14.12 12.39
N PHE A 404 2.55 -14.18 13.71
CA PHE A 404 3.68 -14.35 14.61
C PHE A 404 3.28 -15.02 15.92
N ASN A 405 3.92 -16.14 16.26
CA ASN A 405 3.73 -16.87 17.53
C ASN A 405 2.24 -17.14 17.91
N GLY A 406 1.43 -17.54 16.93
CA GLY A 406 0.01 -17.84 17.15
C GLY A 406 -0.90 -16.62 17.19
N VAL A 407 -0.35 -15.40 17.06
CA VAL A 407 -1.12 -14.15 16.95
C VAL A 407 -1.02 -13.61 15.54
N LEU A 408 -2.17 -13.41 14.90
CA LEU A 408 -2.27 -12.79 13.59
C LEU A 408 -2.63 -11.31 13.77
N MET A 409 -1.72 -10.43 13.40
CA MET A 409 -1.92 -8.98 13.42
C MET A 409 -2.32 -8.52 12.02
N VAL A 410 -3.47 -7.86 11.88
CA VAL A 410 -4.04 -7.47 10.59
C VAL A 410 -4.31 -5.98 10.60
N THR A 411 -3.67 -5.22 9.71
CA THR A 411 -4.02 -3.82 9.50
C THR A 411 -5.24 -3.69 8.59
N GLY A 412 -6.13 -2.78 8.91
CA GLY A 412 -7.35 -2.57 8.14
C GLY A 412 -8.00 -1.21 8.38
N GLU A 413 -9.12 -0.96 7.73
CA GLU A 413 -9.84 0.33 7.84
C GLU A 413 -10.32 0.64 9.27
N SER A 414 -10.58 -0.39 10.07
CA SER A 414 -11.01 -0.23 11.47
C SER A 414 -9.86 -0.09 12.46
N GLY A 415 -8.63 -0.26 12.01
CA GLY A 415 -7.42 -0.27 12.82
C GLY A 415 -6.64 -1.57 12.72
N ILE A 416 -6.04 -2.00 13.83
CA ILE A 416 -5.27 -3.24 13.89
C ILE A 416 -6.10 -4.29 14.62
N LEU A 417 -6.46 -5.35 13.91
CA LEU A 417 -7.16 -6.50 14.48
C LEU A 417 -6.14 -7.56 14.87
N GLN A 418 -6.28 -8.15 16.04
CA GLN A 418 -5.43 -9.24 16.49
C GLN A 418 -6.26 -10.51 16.68
N TYR A 419 -5.83 -11.61 16.05
CA TYR A 419 -6.51 -12.91 16.15
C TYR A 419 -5.56 -13.96 16.72
N ASP A 420 -6.08 -14.82 17.59
CA ASP A 420 -5.46 -16.11 17.91
C ASP A 420 -5.71 -17.06 16.74
N TYR A 421 -4.64 -17.53 16.08
CA TYR A 421 -4.69 -18.53 15.00
C TYR A 421 -4.03 -19.86 15.38
N SER A 422 -3.80 -20.12 16.65
CA SER A 422 -3.28 -21.40 17.13
C SER A 422 -4.15 -22.60 16.71
N ASP A 423 -5.45 -22.36 16.50
CA ASP A 423 -6.35 -23.24 15.75
C ASP A 423 -6.81 -22.53 14.48
N ILE A 424 -6.16 -22.82 13.34
CA ILE A 424 -6.42 -22.18 12.06
C ILE A 424 -7.89 -22.34 11.58
N ASN A 425 -8.58 -23.37 12.04
CA ASN A 425 -9.99 -23.59 11.73
C ASN A 425 -10.94 -22.74 12.60
N ASN A 426 -10.44 -22.16 13.69
CA ASN A 426 -11.26 -21.45 14.67
C ASN A 426 -10.58 -20.17 15.18
N LEU A 427 -10.20 -19.27 14.26
CA LEU A 427 -9.63 -17.98 14.61
C LEU A 427 -10.51 -17.23 15.60
N LYS A 428 -9.89 -16.68 16.64
CA LYS A 428 -10.58 -15.88 17.66
C LYS A 428 -10.03 -14.46 17.63
N LEU A 429 -10.92 -13.47 17.47
CA LEU A 429 -10.54 -12.09 17.66
C LEU A 429 -10.17 -11.87 19.14
N LEU A 430 -8.94 -11.43 19.38
CA LEU A 430 -8.41 -11.10 20.70
C LEU A 430 -8.70 -9.64 21.05
N SER A 431 -8.37 -8.73 20.15
CA SER A 431 -8.54 -7.29 20.35
C SER A 431 -8.62 -6.55 19.02
N THR A 432 -9.02 -5.29 19.10
CA THR A 432 -8.93 -4.30 18.01
C THR A 432 -8.36 -3.00 18.56
N ILE A 433 -7.26 -2.53 17.99
CA ILE A 433 -6.72 -1.19 18.23
C ILE A 433 -7.38 -0.28 17.22
N HIS A 434 -8.36 0.51 17.65
CA HIS A 434 -9.24 1.26 16.76
C HIS A 434 -8.57 2.50 16.16
N VAL A 435 -8.91 2.79 14.91
CA VAL A 435 -8.65 4.08 14.28
C VAL A 435 -9.71 5.09 14.75
N HIS A 436 -9.26 6.23 15.21
CA HIS A 436 -10.14 7.36 15.49
C HIS A 436 -10.44 8.12 14.19
N LYS A 437 -11.71 8.10 13.78
CA LYS A 437 -12.16 8.91 12.64
C LYS A 437 -12.71 10.21 13.20
N ASP A 438 -12.04 11.32 12.91
CA ASP A 438 -12.62 12.65 13.19
C ASP A 438 -14.00 12.71 12.54
N THR A 439 -15.03 13.00 13.34
CA THR A 439 -16.38 13.21 12.83
C THR A 439 -16.35 14.51 12.01
N PRO A 440 -16.85 14.51 10.74
CA PRO A 440 -16.81 15.68 9.86
C PRO A 440 -17.60 16.88 10.38
#